data_f7f418dbd1d1b5b1814e78a795e670f3
#
_entry.id   f7f418dbd1d1b5b1814e78a795e670f3
#
_cell.length_a   1.000
_cell.length_b   1.000
_cell.length_c   1.000
_cell.angle_alpha   90.00
_cell.angle_beta   90.00
_cell.angle_gamma   90.00
#
_symmetry.space_group_name_H-M   'P 1'
#
loop_
_entity.id
_entity.type
_entity.pdbx_description
1 polymer ?
#
loop_
_entity_poly.entity_id
_entity_poly.type
_entity_poly.pdbx_seq_one_letter_code
_entity_poly.pdbx_strand_id
1 'polypeptide(L)'
;MIPKPSEAIHSVVDWYRATLAAGDIPFWIVFAIAIYTPFEEFLIKWMPSAIGSLIRFFPEVVLYGLMIQVLGTRFFKTRNLKATPIDLLLMLFFLSTLISMLINGSRLAPSLINMRALCRYLSVFYIVVNINISNGQLKAIVNGIKIAGLVEAGIASVQYFLPDGIVAKIFAPRELKIGGFERVSQAESGEIKIGSVFGTFASPAVLSAFLLLTLVICLVGFFMTPDIFAAKLRALPSMGMILFGLFASKKRASWLIAILLPLVVLYFRRRSKGLAKTIWLYVLLLLILLGVTSFLGSSFDTSFAGVEARERSIDVGSYILQLFSPSYWQRSSENARGWVVITIVSTLFKSGSWFGFGPDIENVRNIIYDMLVDGSDRYKILELDPLEDTYWFALMAYFGVIGLGLYIAMIWRLFRAGRWLSKFSPNPEYRRLGTMFCTIVVVTVLYAFVERIFKFRAFSFYFWMFSGLVVNAYNNRERKETPPPRESMPISSALNS
;
A
#
# COMPACT_ATOMS: atom_id res chain seq x y z
N MET A 1 6.01 0.06 -37.41
CA MET A 1 7.10 1.05 -37.18
C MET A 1 7.23 1.25 -35.69
N ILE A 2 8.42 1.02 -35.12
CA ILE A 2 8.72 1.26 -33.71
C ILE A 2 9.12 2.73 -33.60
N PRO A 3 8.42 3.58 -32.81
CA PRO A 3 8.85 4.96 -32.61
C PRO A 3 10.28 4.96 -32.04
N LYS A 4 11.13 5.83 -32.56
CA LYS A 4 12.49 5.98 -32.06
C LYS A 4 12.41 6.35 -30.55
N PRO A 5 13.35 5.89 -29.70
CA PRO A 5 13.35 6.19 -28.26
C PRO A 5 13.24 7.70 -27.95
N SER A 6 13.80 8.55 -28.81
CA SER A 6 13.70 10.01 -28.75
C SER A 6 12.27 10.52 -28.93
N GLU A 7 11.48 9.95 -29.85
CA GLU A 7 10.08 10.35 -30.08
C GLU A 7 9.17 9.97 -28.93
N ALA A 8 9.43 8.82 -28.29
CA ALA A 8 8.71 8.41 -27.10
C ALA A 8 8.99 9.33 -25.89
N ILE A 9 10.23 9.77 -25.72
CA ILE A 9 10.61 10.72 -24.66
C ILE A 9 9.99 12.10 -24.94
N HIS A 10 10.04 12.60 -26.16
CA HIS A 10 9.42 13.87 -26.52
C HIS A 10 7.90 13.84 -26.34
N SER A 11 7.21 12.77 -26.72
CA SER A 11 5.77 12.64 -26.53
C SER A 11 5.38 12.63 -25.04
N VAL A 12 6.18 12.05 -24.16
CA VAL A 12 5.96 12.07 -22.70
C VAL A 12 6.19 13.48 -22.15
N VAL A 13 7.25 14.15 -22.55
CA VAL A 13 7.58 15.53 -22.10
C VAL A 13 6.52 16.52 -22.57
N ASP A 14 6.09 16.44 -23.84
CA ASP A 14 5.07 17.33 -24.38
C ASP A 14 3.69 17.07 -23.75
N TRP A 15 3.37 15.82 -23.46
CA TRP A 15 2.18 15.45 -22.71
C TRP A 15 2.24 16.03 -21.27
N TYR A 16 3.38 15.93 -20.58
CA TYR A 16 3.57 16.55 -19.27
C TYR A 16 3.42 18.08 -19.32
N ARG A 17 3.99 18.75 -20.31
CA ARG A 17 3.86 20.20 -20.51
C ARG A 17 2.41 20.63 -20.77
N ALA A 18 1.69 19.90 -21.63
CA ALA A 18 0.27 20.19 -21.90
C ALA A 18 -0.60 19.99 -20.67
N THR A 19 -0.28 18.99 -19.84
CA THR A 19 -1.03 18.69 -18.60
C THR A 19 -0.69 19.70 -17.48
N LEU A 20 0.55 20.23 -17.41
CA LEU A 20 0.96 21.32 -16.53
C LEU A 20 0.23 22.63 -16.87
N ALA A 21 0.03 22.91 -18.16
CA ALA A 21 -0.68 24.10 -18.62
C ALA A 21 -2.18 24.10 -18.28
N ALA A 22 -2.75 22.93 -17.94
CA ALA A 22 -4.17 22.79 -17.60
C ALA A 22 -4.56 23.23 -16.16
N GLY A 23 -3.63 23.75 -15.37
CA GLY A 23 -3.94 24.54 -14.14
C GLY A 23 -4.43 23.81 -12.91
N ASP A 24 -4.29 22.47 -12.81
CA ASP A 24 -4.77 21.67 -11.66
C ASP A 24 -3.69 21.51 -10.57
N ILE A 25 -3.36 22.61 -9.89
CA ILE A 25 -2.36 22.63 -8.80
C ILE A 25 -2.60 21.51 -7.76
N PRO A 26 -3.82 21.25 -7.25
CA PRO A 26 -4.05 20.18 -6.29
C PRO A 26 -3.65 18.79 -6.80
N PHE A 27 -3.90 18.50 -8.06
CA PHE A 27 -3.50 17.25 -8.69
C PHE A 27 -1.97 17.10 -8.70
N TRP A 28 -1.25 18.14 -9.10
CA TRP A 28 0.21 18.11 -9.21
C TRP A 28 0.90 17.98 -7.87
N ILE A 29 0.35 18.59 -6.82
CA ILE A 29 0.85 18.43 -5.44
C ILE A 29 0.70 16.94 -5.01
N VAL A 30 -0.49 16.35 -5.19
CA VAL A 30 -0.72 14.93 -4.87
C VAL A 30 0.20 14.02 -5.69
N PHE A 31 0.38 14.32 -6.98
CA PHE A 31 1.28 13.57 -7.86
C PHE A 31 2.74 13.66 -7.40
N ALA A 32 3.22 14.87 -7.08
CA ALA A 32 4.59 15.08 -6.60
C ALA A 32 4.83 14.30 -5.29
N ILE A 33 3.89 14.34 -4.34
CA ILE A 33 3.98 13.58 -3.10
C ILE A 33 3.95 12.06 -3.41
N ALA A 34 3.13 11.62 -4.37
CA ALA A 34 3.10 10.21 -4.78
C ALA A 34 4.46 9.72 -5.30
N ILE A 35 5.17 10.54 -6.07
CA ILE A 35 6.50 10.18 -6.57
C ILE A 35 7.57 10.32 -5.49
N TYR A 36 7.45 11.29 -4.59
CA TYR A 36 8.38 11.52 -3.49
C TYR A 36 8.35 10.40 -2.43
N THR A 37 7.17 9.92 -2.10
CA THR A 37 6.92 9.03 -0.95
C THR A 37 7.80 7.76 -0.91
N PRO A 38 8.11 7.04 -2.01
CA PRO A 38 9.01 5.89 -1.96
C PRO A 38 10.43 6.27 -1.53
N PHE A 39 10.90 7.45 -1.91
CA PHE A 39 12.28 7.92 -1.70
C PHE A 39 12.44 8.74 -0.42
N GLU A 40 11.38 8.97 0.34
CA GLU A 40 11.35 9.84 1.51
C GLU A 40 12.44 9.47 2.54
N GLU A 41 12.50 8.22 2.96
CA GLU A 41 13.43 7.78 4.00
C GLU A 41 14.89 7.88 3.53
N PHE A 42 15.16 7.59 2.27
CA PHE A 42 16.48 7.75 1.68
C PHE A 42 16.92 9.21 1.62
N LEU A 43 16.04 10.12 1.20
CA LEU A 43 16.35 11.55 1.12
C LEU A 43 16.60 12.13 2.52
N ILE A 44 15.78 11.76 3.50
CA ILE A 44 15.93 12.21 4.90
C ILE A 44 17.29 11.78 5.48
N LYS A 45 17.78 10.59 5.12
CA LYS A 45 19.09 10.10 5.58
C LYS A 45 20.23 11.07 5.33
N TRP A 46 20.24 11.71 4.17
CA TRP A 46 21.32 12.60 3.72
C TRP A 46 21.18 14.03 4.23
N MET A 47 20.11 14.34 4.99
CA MET A 47 19.85 15.66 5.53
C MET A 47 20.26 15.79 7.00
N PRO A 48 20.58 17.00 7.49
CA PRO A 48 20.72 17.25 8.92
C PRO A 48 19.46 16.84 9.69
N SER A 49 19.60 16.31 10.91
CA SER A 49 18.49 15.74 11.69
C SER A 49 17.30 16.68 11.87
N ALA A 50 17.57 17.98 12.12
CA ALA A 50 16.51 19.00 12.26
C ALA A 50 15.71 19.16 10.96
N ILE A 51 16.39 19.26 9.81
CA ILE A 51 15.75 19.38 8.48
C ILE A 51 15.04 18.08 8.12
N GLY A 52 15.65 16.93 8.39
CA GLY A 52 15.04 15.62 8.14
C GLY A 52 13.72 15.43 8.86
N SER A 53 13.62 15.87 10.13
CA SER A 53 12.37 15.84 10.89
C SER A 53 11.30 16.74 10.25
N LEU A 54 11.66 17.96 9.83
CA LEU A 54 10.74 18.89 9.16
C LEU A 54 10.21 18.30 7.85
N ILE A 55 11.10 17.79 7.01
CA ILE A 55 10.77 17.17 5.71
C ILE A 55 9.85 15.97 5.86
N ARG A 56 10.03 15.20 6.94
CA ARG A 56 9.16 14.05 7.24
C ARG A 56 7.70 14.44 7.48
N PHE A 57 7.46 15.60 8.12
CA PHE A 57 6.10 16.09 8.37
C PHE A 57 5.54 16.92 7.21
N PHE A 58 6.40 17.44 6.35
CA PHE A 58 6.04 18.35 5.27
C PHE A 58 4.92 17.80 4.36
N PRO A 59 4.96 16.54 3.86
CA PRO A 59 3.88 16.02 3.02
C PRO A 59 2.53 15.99 3.74
N GLU A 60 2.50 15.69 5.04
CA GLU A 60 1.26 15.67 5.83
C GLU A 60 0.68 17.07 5.99
N VAL A 61 1.52 18.05 6.34
CA VAL A 61 1.09 19.45 6.50
C VAL A 61 0.55 20.00 5.18
N VAL A 62 1.24 19.73 4.07
CA VAL A 62 0.80 20.14 2.73
C VAL A 62 -0.53 19.49 2.36
N LEU A 63 -0.70 18.19 2.64
CA LEU A 63 -1.95 17.50 2.35
C LEU A 63 -3.10 17.99 3.22
N TYR A 64 -2.89 18.30 4.51
CA TYR A 64 -3.94 18.86 5.34
C TYR A 64 -4.33 20.26 4.88
N GLY A 65 -3.35 21.14 4.57
CA GLY A 65 -3.61 22.47 4.01
C GLY A 65 -4.37 22.40 2.69
N LEU A 66 -3.94 21.49 1.79
CA LEU A 66 -4.61 21.26 0.51
C LEU A 66 -6.04 20.71 0.68
N MET A 67 -6.25 19.81 1.64
CA MET A 67 -7.58 19.30 1.96
C MET A 67 -8.51 20.42 2.42
N ILE A 68 -8.05 21.26 3.35
CA ILE A 68 -8.81 22.42 3.83
C ILE A 68 -9.14 23.36 2.67
N GLN A 69 -8.18 23.65 1.79
CA GLN A 69 -8.38 24.49 0.62
C GLN A 69 -9.42 23.90 -0.34
N VAL A 70 -9.27 22.63 -0.71
CA VAL A 70 -10.16 21.96 -1.68
C VAL A 70 -11.57 21.82 -1.11
N LEU A 71 -11.71 21.32 0.13
CA LEU A 71 -13.01 21.17 0.77
C LEU A 71 -13.67 22.51 1.07
N GLY A 72 -12.90 23.50 1.58
CA GLY A 72 -13.39 24.85 1.82
C GLY A 72 -13.88 25.51 0.54
N THR A 73 -13.12 25.43 -0.55
CA THR A 73 -13.56 25.96 -1.85
C THR A 73 -14.85 25.27 -2.33
N ARG A 74 -14.94 23.96 -2.18
CA ARG A 74 -16.16 23.19 -2.55
C ARG A 74 -17.35 23.53 -1.67
N PHE A 75 -17.15 23.70 -0.38
CA PHE A 75 -18.21 24.02 0.57
C PHE A 75 -18.73 25.46 0.39
N PHE A 76 -17.84 26.46 0.39
CA PHE A 76 -18.23 27.87 0.41
C PHE A 76 -18.54 28.43 -0.98
N LYS A 77 -17.78 28.06 -2.03
CA LYS A 77 -17.94 28.63 -3.37
C LYS A 77 -18.91 27.85 -4.24
N THR A 78 -18.79 26.52 -4.29
CA THR A 78 -19.58 25.71 -5.23
C THR A 78 -20.76 24.98 -4.59
N ARG A 79 -20.82 24.94 -3.26
CA ARG A 79 -21.82 24.18 -2.47
C ARG A 79 -22.00 22.73 -2.95
N ASN A 80 -20.95 22.11 -3.47
CA ASN A 80 -21.00 20.80 -4.14
C ASN A 80 -19.90 19.88 -3.61
N LEU A 81 -19.96 19.60 -2.30
CA LEU A 81 -19.14 18.55 -1.69
C LEU A 81 -19.62 17.19 -2.21
N LYS A 82 -18.69 16.39 -2.68
CA LYS A 82 -19.01 15.03 -3.13
C LYS A 82 -19.10 14.11 -1.91
N ALA A 83 -20.28 13.58 -1.65
CA ALA A 83 -20.46 12.54 -0.64
C ALA A 83 -19.65 11.29 -1.00
N THR A 84 -19.15 10.62 0.00
CA THR A 84 -18.39 9.38 -0.18
C THR A 84 -19.10 8.18 0.47
N PRO A 85 -18.88 6.97 -0.03
CA PRO A 85 -19.55 5.80 0.51
C PRO A 85 -19.08 5.44 1.94
N ILE A 86 -18.04 6.11 2.45
CA ILE A 86 -17.45 5.81 3.76
C ILE A 86 -17.68 6.89 4.82
N ASP A 87 -18.27 8.05 4.50
CA ASP A 87 -18.37 9.20 5.41
C ASP A 87 -19.04 8.82 6.74
N LEU A 88 -20.21 8.18 6.67
CA LEU A 88 -20.93 7.75 7.86
C LEU A 88 -20.13 6.70 8.66
N LEU A 89 -19.52 5.73 7.98
CA LEU A 89 -18.75 4.68 8.64
C LEU A 89 -17.50 5.25 9.32
N LEU A 90 -16.87 6.23 8.69
CA LEU A 90 -15.71 6.92 9.26
C LEU A 90 -16.11 7.72 10.50
N MET A 91 -17.24 8.44 10.46
CA MET A 91 -17.77 9.14 11.64
C MET A 91 -18.07 8.18 12.79
N LEU A 92 -18.73 7.06 12.51
CA LEU A 92 -19.01 6.02 13.51
C LEU A 92 -17.73 5.38 14.05
N PHE A 93 -16.71 5.19 13.20
CA PHE A 93 -15.40 4.68 13.63
C PHE A 93 -14.72 5.64 14.61
N PHE A 94 -14.72 6.96 14.32
CA PHE A 94 -14.16 7.96 15.23
C PHE A 94 -14.95 8.01 16.54
N LEU A 95 -16.29 7.92 16.49
CA LEU A 95 -17.13 7.87 17.68
C LEU A 95 -16.84 6.62 18.52
N SER A 96 -16.74 5.45 17.90
CA SER A 96 -16.38 4.21 18.61
C SER A 96 -14.99 4.29 19.23
N THR A 97 -14.06 4.97 18.58
CA THR A 97 -12.71 5.22 19.12
C THR A 97 -12.76 6.13 20.37
N LEU A 98 -13.53 7.21 20.33
CA LEU A 98 -13.72 8.08 21.50
C LEU A 98 -14.33 7.33 22.67
N ILE A 99 -15.35 6.53 22.41
CA ILE A 99 -15.98 5.66 23.43
C ILE A 99 -14.94 4.71 24.03
N SER A 100 -14.13 4.06 23.17
CA SER A 100 -13.05 3.17 23.61
C SER A 100 -12.05 3.89 24.53
N MET A 101 -11.62 5.10 24.13
CA MET A 101 -10.67 5.90 24.93
C MET A 101 -11.25 6.28 26.29
N LEU A 102 -12.52 6.67 26.35
CA LEU A 102 -13.19 7.08 27.59
C LEU A 102 -13.38 5.90 28.55
N ILE A 103 -13.87 4.76 28.05
CA ILE A 103 -14.12 3.57 28.89
C ILE A 103 -12.83 3.03 29.50
N ASN A 104 -11.73 3.04 28.73
CA ASN A 104 -10.47 2.44 29.18
C ASN A 104 -9.49 3.44 29.81
N GLY A 105 -9.88 4.70 30.01
CA GLY A 105 -8.99 5.71 30.59
C GLY A 105 -7.69 5.89 29.81
N SER A 106 -7.71 5.70 28.46
CA SER A 106 -6.52 5.73 27.62
C SER A 106 -5.86 7.12 27.63
N ARG A 107 -4.54 7.17 27.68
CA ARG A 107 -3.80 8.43 27.65
C ARG A 107 -4.02 9.13 26.32
N LEU A 108 -4.37 10.41 26.37
CA LEU A 108 -4.77 11.18 25.18
C LEU A 108 -3.65 11.27 24.13
N ALA A 109 -2.43 11.63 24.53
CA ALA A 109 -1.34 11.86 23.58
C ALA A 109 -0.92 10.60 22.81
N PRO A 110 -0.63 9.43 23.43
CA PRO A 110 -0.35 8.20 22.69
C PRO A 110 -1.51 7.76 21.79
N SER A 111 -2.76 7.91 22.27
CA SER A 111 -3.96 7.57 21.52
C SER A 111 -4.10 8.42 20.24
N LEU A 112 -3.89 9.73 20.33
CA LEU A 112 -3.92 10.62 19.17
C LEU A 112 -2.80 10.31 18.18
N ILE A 113 -1.60 9.97 18.66
CA ILE A 113 -0.47 9.58 17.79
C ILE A 113 -0.82 8.31 17.01
N ASN A 114 -1.40 7.31 17.67
CA ASN A 114 -1.79 6.07 16.99
C ASN A 114 -2.95 6.28 16.02
N MET A 115 -3.96 7.07 16.39
CA MET A 115 -5.05 7.48 15.49
C MET A 115 -4.53 8.27 14.29
N ARG A 116 -3.60 9.21 14.51
CA ARG A 116 -2.95 9.92 13.41
C ARG A 116 -2.26 8.94 12.46
N ALA A 117 -1.55 7.93 12.96
CA ALA A 117 -0.87 6.96 12.12
C ALA A 117 -1.84 6.20 11.20
N LEU A 118 -3.05 5.88 11.71
CA LEU A 118 -4.10 5.20 10.96
C LEU A 118 -4.79 6.11 9.94
N CYS A 119 -5.07 7.36 10.31
CA CYS A 119 -5.89 8.29 9.53
C CYS A 119 -5.07 9.26 8.68
N ARG A 120 -3.74 9.20 8.76
CA ARG A 120 -2.78 10.14 8.17
C ARG A 120 -3.10 10.55 6.75
N TYR A 121 -3.43 9.60 5.90
CA TYR A 121 -3.66 9.81 4.47
C TYR A 121 -5.13 9.79 4.04
N LEU A 122 -6.07 9.86 4.99
CA LEU A 122 -7.47 10.16 4.66
C LEU A 122 -7.60 11.53 3.96
N SER A 123 -6.68 12.46 4.25
CA SER A 123 -6.61 13.75 3.56
C SER A 123 -6.47 13.59 2.04
N VAL A 124 -5.57 12.73 1.57
CA VAL A 124 -5.40 12.50 0.13
C VAL A 124 -6.65 11.88 -0.50
N PHE A 125 -7.35 10.98 0.21
CA PHE A 125 -8.63 10.44 -0.25
C PHE A 125 -9.63 11.55 -0.50
N TYR A 126 -9.88 12.44 0.45
CA TYR A 126 -10.84 13.53 0.32
C TYR A 126 -10.43 14.57 -0.73
N ILE A 127 -9.13 14.88 -0.86
CA ILE A 127 -8.62 15.73 -1.92
C ILE A 127 -8.97 15.13 -3.28
N VAL A 128 -8.56 13.87 -3.51
CA VAL A 128 -8.71 13.18 -4.80
C VAL A 128 -10.18 12.99 -5.18
N VAL A 129 -11.07 12.73 -4.21
CA VAL A 129 -12.53 12.66 -4.47
C VAL A 129 -13.06 14.01 -4.97
N ASN A 130 -12.56 15.12 -4.43
CA ASN A 130 -13.12 16.45 -4.66
C ASN A 130 -12.45 17.26 -5.78
N ILE A 131 -11.33 16.83 -6.36
CA ILE A 131 -10.75 17.42 -7.56
C ILE A 131 -11.31 16.79 -8.82
N ASN A 132 -11.16 17.48 -9.97
CA ASN A 132 -11.49 16.90 -11.26
C ASN A 132 -10.24 16.22 -11.84
N ILE A 133 -10.35 14.95 -12.18
CA ILE A 133 -9.22 14.17 -12.70
C ILE A 133 -9.55 13.73 -14.12
N SER A 134 -8.72 14.13 -15.06
CA SER A 134 -8.81 13.70 -16.45
C SER A 134 -8.23 12.28 -16.63
N ASN A 135 -8.59 11.63 -17.75
CA ASN A 135 -7.99 10.32 -18.10
C ASN A 135 -6.47 10.41 -18.29
N GLY A 136 -5.96 11.57 -18.77
CA GLY A 136 -4.53 11.82 -18.90
C GLY A 136 -3.82 11.86 -17.54
N GLN A 137 -4.38 12.59 -16.58
CA GLN A 137 -3.89 12.67 -15.22
C GLN A 137 -3.94 11.32 -14.49
N LEU A 138 -5.00 10.54 -14.69
CA LEU A 138 -5.09 9.17 -14.16
C LEU A 138 -3.96 8.28 -14.69
N LYS A 139 -3.69 8.34 -16.01
CA LYS A 139 -2.56 7.62 -16.61
C LYS A 139 -1.22 8.10 -16.07
N ALA A 140 -1.06 9.41 -15.81
CA ALA A 140 0.14 9.99 -15.24
C ALA A 140 0.45 9.40 -13.88
N ILE A 141 -0.53 9.37 -12.96
CA ILE A 141 -0.36 8.78 -11.63
C ILE A 141 0.07 7.31 -11.73
N VAL A 142 -0.68 6.51 -12.49
CA VAL A 142 -0.42 5.07 -12.64
C VAL A 142 0.97 4.82 -13.22
N ASN A 143 1.36 5.56 -14.28
CA ASN A 143 2.67 5.42 -14.88
C ASN A 143 3.79 5.94 -13.98
N GLY A 144 3.58 7.05 -13.26
CA GLY A 144 4.54 7.58 -12.31
C GLY A 144 4.86 6.59 -11.19
N ILE A 145 3.84 5.98 -10.60
CA ILE A 145 4.01 4.93 -9.56
C ILE A 145 4.71 3.70 -10.14
N LYS A 146 4.35 3.30 -11.37
CA LYS A 146 5.02 2.19 -12.06
C LYS A 146 6.51 2.47 -12.24
N ILE A 147 6.88 3.68 -12.68
CA ILE A 147 8.29 4.08 -12.87
C ILE A 147 9.01 4.10 -11.52
N ALA A 148 8.43 4.73 -10.49
CA ALA A 148 9.00 4.73 -9.15
C ALA A 148 9.24 3.29 -8.63
N GLY A 149 8.28 2.39 -8.86
CA GLY A 149 8.43 0.99 -8.48
C GLY A 149 9.50 0.24 -9.26
N LEU A 150 9.71 0.57 -10.54
CA LEU A 150 10.81 0.02 -11.33
C LEU A 150 12.17 0.54 -10.84
N VAL A 151 12.25 1.81 -10.48
CA VAL A 151 13.47 2.38 -9.87
C VAL A 151 13.78 1.68 -8.56
N GLU A 152 12.80 1.49 -7.67
CA GLU A 152 12.96 0.76 -6.41
C GLU A 152 13.37 -0.70 -6.62
N ALA A 153 12.76 -1.39 -7.59
CA ALA A 153 13.13 -2.75 -7.95
C ALA A 153 14.57 -2.82 -8.48
N GLY A 154 15.00 -1.83 -9.26
CA GLY A 154 16.38 -1.69 -9.73
C GLY A 154 17.36 -1.47 -8.58
N ILE A 155 17.05 -0.55 -7.66
CA ILE A 155 17.88 -0.30 -6.46
C ILE A 155 17.95 -1.58 -5.61
N ALA A 156 16.82 -2.25 -5.36
CA ALA A 156 16.80 -3.51 -4.63
C ALA A 156 17.65 -4.60 -5.29
N SER A 157 17.61 -4.66 -6.63
CA SER A 157 18.47 -5.58 -7.39
C SER A 157 19.95 -5.27 -7.22
N VAL A 158 20.34 -4.00 -7.25
CA VAL A 158 21.72 -3.58 -7.00
C VAL A 158 22.14 -3.90 -5.54
N GLN A 159 21.27 -3.61 -4.56
CA GLN A 159 21.53 -3.92 -3.15
C GLN A 159 21.79 -5.41 -2.92
N TYR A 160 21.12 -6.29 -3.66
CA TYR A 160 21.29 -7.74 -3.54
C TYR A 160 22.73 -8.19 -3.84
N PHE A 161 23.42 -7.51 -4.75
CA PHE A 161 24.79 -7.83 -5.16
C PHE A 161 25.86 -7.04 -4.37
N LEU A 162 25.47 -6.02 -3.59
CA LEU A 162 26.41 -5.22 -2.81
C LEU A 162 26.69 -5.86 -1.43
N PRO A 163 27.91 -5.67 -0.86
CA PRO A 163 28.20 -6.02 0.53
C PRO A 163 27.26 -5.31 1.51
N ASP A 164 26.85 -6.03 2.59
CA ASP A 164 25.91 -5.50 3.58
C ASP A 164 26.38 -4.20 4.24
N GLY A 165 27.68 -4.07 4.52
CA GLY A 165 28.26 -2.84 5.05
C GLY A 165 28.11 -1.63 4.11
N ILE A 166 28.18 -1.84 2.79
CA ILE A 166 27.96 -0.79 1.80
C ILE A 166 26.46 -0.44 1.74
N VAL A 167 25.59 -1.47 1.74
CA VAL A 167 24.13 -1.28 1.74
C VAL A 167 23.70 -0.50 2.98
N ALA A 168 24.16 -0.88 4.17
CA ALA A 168 23.87 -0.17 5.41
C ALA A 168 24.36 1.28 5.38
N LYS A 169 25.60 1.51 4.93
CA LYS A 169 26.19 2.86 4.86
C LYS A 169 25.44 3.78 3.91
N ILE A 170 25.03 3.29 2.73
CA ILE A 170 24.40 4.11 1.68
C ILE A 170 22.88 4.23 1.89
N PHE A 171 22.20 3.14 2.21
CA PHE A 171 20.74 3.06 2.12
C PHE A 171 20.03 2.99 3.47
N ALA A 172 20.65 2.46 4.54
CA ALA A 172 19.95 2.33 5.82
C ALA A 172 19.52 3.71 6.35
N PRO A 173 18.25 3.89 6.74
CA PRO A 173 17.76 5.14 7.27
C PRO A 173 18.46 5.49 8.59
N ARG A 174 18.64 6.78 8.87
CA ARG A 174 19.12 7.25 10.17
C ARG A 174 18.07 7.09 11.24
N GLU A 175 18.51 6.87 12.47
CA GLU A 175 17.65 7.01 13.64
C GLU A 175 17.14 8.45 13.73
N LEU A 176 15.84 8.61 13.87
CA LEU A 176 15.20 9.89 14.11
C LEU A 176 14.48 9.84 15.45
N LYS A 177 14.98 10.63 16.42
CA LYS A 177 14.27 10.87 17.69
C LYS A 177 13.08 11.81 17.41
N ILE A 178 11.88 11.30 17.49
CA ILE A 178 10.66 12.09 17.33
C ILE A 178 9.87 12.02 18.62
N GLY A 179 9.77 13.15 19.31
CA GLY A 179 8.95 13.27 20.54
C GLY A 179 9.37 12.34 21.68
N GLY A 180 10.68 12.05 21.81
CA GLY A 180 11.21 11.16 22.85
C GLY A 180 11.20 9.67 22.52
N PHE A 181 10.62 9.27 21.38
CA PHE A 181 10.67 7.91 20.89
C PHE A 181 11.85 7.74 19.92
N GLU A 182 12.81 6.90 20.31
CA GLU A 182 13.86 6.45 19.40
C GLU A 182 13.25 5.44 18.43
N ARG A 183 13.30 5.78 17.17
CA ARG A 183 13.02 4.81 16.11
C ARG A 183 14.32 4.28 15.60
N VAL A 184 14.79 3.21 16.23
CA VAL A 184 15.94 2.44 15.73
C VAL A 184 15.56 1.91 14.34
N SER A 185 16.41 2.15 13.35
CA SER A 185 16.21 1.49 12.07
C SER A 185 16.42 0.00 12.24
N GLN A 186 15.61 -0.83 11.61
CA GLN A 186 15.81 -2.29 11.64
C GLN A 186 17.22 -2.70 11.14
N ALA A 187 17.87 -1.84 10.36
CA ALA A 187 19.23 -2.03 9.88
C ALA A 187 20.28 -1.87 10.99
N GLU A 188 20.04 -0.96 11.94
CA GLU A 188 20.96 -0.67 13.04
C GLU A 188 20.70 -1.56 14.26
N SER A 189 19.46 -2.00 14.45
CA SER A 189 19.09 -2.97 15.52
C SER A 189 19.55 -4.40 15.24
N GLY A 190 20.15 -4.68 14.06
CA GLY A 190 20.49 -6.04 13.64
C GLY A 190 19.29 -6.92 13.28
N GLU A 191 18.07 -6.35 13.29
CA GLU A 191 16.84 -7.08 12.94
C GLU A 191 16.69 -7.32 11.42
N ILE A 192 17.44 -6.59 10.59
CA ILE A 192 17.52 -6.91 9.16
C ILE A 192 18.33 -8.19 9.01
N LYS A 193 17.67 -9.24 8.55
CA LYS A 193 18.37 -10.47 8.19
C LYS A 193 19.46 -10.16 7.17
N ILE A 194 20.67 -10.61 7.44
CA ILE A 194 21.83 -10.47 6.56
C ILE A 194 21.40 -10.83 5.12
N GLY A 195 21.75 -9.96 4.17
CA GLY A 195 21.42 -10.12 2.76
C GLY A 195 19.95 -9.87 2.36
N SER A 196 19.10 -9.27 3.22
CA SER A 196 17.78 -8.81 2.79
C SER A 196 17.86 -7.38 2.28
N VAL A 197 17.19 -7.11 1.13
CA VAL A 197 17.15 -5.78 0.52
C VAL A 197 15.93 -5.00 0.99
N PHE A 198 16.06 -3.68 1.06
CA PHE A 198 14.97 -2.77 1.47
C PHE A 198 14.77 -1.56 0.54
N GLY A 199 15.54 -1.49 -0.58
CA GLY A 199 15.44 -0.35 -1.52
C GLY A 199 15.86 0.96 -0.86
N THR A 200 15.06 1.99 -1.05
CA THR A 200 15.19 3.28 -0.35
C THR A 200 14.30 3.39 0.89
N PHE A 201 13.58 2.32 1.25
CA PHE A 201 12.68 2.26 2.38
C PHE A 201 13.37 1.93 3.71
N ALA A 202 12.64 2.12 4.81
CA ALA A 202 13.13 1.80 6.16
C ALA A 202 13.23 0.30 6.45
N SER A 203 12.53 -0.56 5.69
CA SER A 203 12.53 -2.00 5.94
C SER A 203 12.15 -2.81 4.70
N PRO A 204 12.56 -4.10 4.63
CA PRO A 204 12.16 -5.01 3.57
C PRO A 204 10.64 -5.21 3.44
N ALA A 205 9.90 -5.08 4.55
CA ALA A 205 8.44 -5.19 4.54
C ALA A 205 7.77 -4.03 3.79
N VAL A 206 8.26 -2.80 3.97
CA VAL A 206 7.75 -1.62 3.26
C VAL A 206 8.06 -1.70 1.78
N LEU A 207 9.31 -2.06 1.42
CA LEU A 207 9.70 -2.30 0.02
C LEU A 207 8.78 -3.33 -0.64
N SER A 208 8.60 -4.48 0.00
CA SER A 208 7.80 -5.57 -0.58
C SER A 208 6.33 -5.19 -0.75
N ALA A 209 5.73 -4.44 0.19
CA ALA A 209 4.39 -3.91 0.05
C ALA A 209 4.25 -2.95 -1.14
N PHE A 210 5.24 -2.08 -1.35
CA PHE A 210 5.26 -1.15 -2.49
C PHE A 210 5.49 -1.88 -3.83
N LEU A 211 6.40 -2.86 -3.86
CA LEU A 211 6.63 -3.68 -5.06
C LEU A 211 5.41 -4.55 -5.40
N LEU A 212 4.67 -5.06 -4.41
CA LEU A 212 3.39 -5.74 -4.66
C LEU A 212 2.36 -4.81 -5.31
N LEU A 213 2.23 -3.58 -4.82
CA LEU A 213 1.35 -2.57 -5.43
C LEU A 213 1.78 -2.28 -6.87
N THR A 214 3.08 -2.13 -7.12
CA THR A 214 3.62 -1.91 -8.47
C THR A 214 3.40 -3.12 -9.38
N LEU A 215 3.55 -4.33 -8.83
CA LEU A 215 3.26 -5.57 -9.57
C LEU A 215 1.78 -5.65 -9.97
N VAL A 216 0.85 -5.25 -9.10
CA VAL A 216 -0.58 -5.15 -9.45
C VAL A 216 -0.79 -4.22 -10.64
N ILE A 217 -0.16 -3.03 -10.66
CA ILE A 217 -0.25 -2.09 -11.76
C ILE A 217 0.25 -2.73 -13.06
N CYS A 218 1.41 -3.39 -13.01
CA CYS A 218 2.00 -4.05 -14.18
C CYS A 218 1.13 -5.23 -14.66
N LEU A 219 0.63 -6.07 -13.76
CA LEU A 219 -0.22 -7.21 -14.10
C LEU A 219 -1.55 -6.78 -14.71
N VAL A 220 -2.21 -5.78 -14.14
CA VAL A 220 -3.46 -5.26 -14.73
C VAL A 220 -3.18 -4.68 -16.12
N GLY A 221 -2.10 -3.92 -16.30
CA GLY A 221 -1.65 -3.48 -17.61
C GLY A 221 -1.42 -4.64 -18.57
N PHE A 222 -0.66 -5.65 -18.14
CA PHE A 222 -0.33 -6.83 -18.92
C PHE A 222 -1.56 -7.66 -19.35
N PHE A 223 -2.48 -7.91 -18.42
CA PHE A 223 -3.68 -8.69 -18.68
C PHE A 223 -4.74 -7.90 -19.45
N MET A 224 -4.87 -6.58 -19.29
CA MET A 224 -5.90 -5.76 -19.93
C MET A 224 -5.46 -5.11 -21.25
N THR A 225 -4.19 -5.22 -21.63
CA THR A 225 -3.74 -4.83 -22.98
C THR A 225 -4.29 -5.81 -24.00
N PRO A 226 -4.70 -5.35 -25.19
CA PRO A 226 -5.08 -6.23 -26.30
C PRO A 226 -4.01 -7.29 -26.57
N ASP A 227 -4.41 -8.42 -27.18
CA ASP A 227 -3.55 -9.60 -27.38
C ASP A 227 -2.45 -9.39 -28.43
N ILE A 228 -1.70 -8.31 -28.32
CA ILE A 228 -0.48 -8.06 -29.09
C ILE A 228 0.68 -8.71 -28.34
N PHE A 229 1.11 -9.87 -28.80
CA PHE A 229 2.18 -10.67 -28.18
C PHE A 229 3.44 -9.84 -27.92
N ALA A 230 3.85 -9.00 -28.89
CA ALA A 230 5.02 -8.13 -28.76
C ALA A 230 4.89 -7.11 -27.60
N ALA A 231 3.69 -6.57 -27.35
CA ALA A 231 3.47 -5.64 -26.24
C ALA A 231 3.56 -6.36 -24.89
N LYS A 232 3.07 -7.59 -24.81
CA LYS A 232 3.17 -8.44 -23.61
C LYS A 232 4.62 -8.84 -23.34
N LEU A 233 5.37 -9.22 -24.37
CA LEU A 233 6.78 -9.58 -24.23
C LEU A 233 7.63 -8.41 -23.70
N ARG A 234 7.35 -7.17 -24.13
CA ARG A 234 8.03 -5.95 -23.62
C ARG A 234 7.74 -5.66 -22.15
N ALA A 235 6.62 -6.14 -21.60
CA ALA A 235 6.29 -5.94 -20.19
C ALA A 235 7.00 -6.95 -19.25
N LEU A 236 7.46 -8.09 -19.77
CA LEU A 236 8.08 -9.15 -18.96
C LEU A 236 9.34 -8.70 -18.20
N PRO A 237 10.32 -7.97 -18.82
CA PRO A 237 11.51 -7.52 -18.09
C PRO A 237 11.18 -6.66 -16.89
N SER A 238 10.21 -5.73 -17.03
CA SER A 238 9.74 -4.88 -15.93
C SER A 238 9.13 -5.70 -14.80
N MET A 239 8.31 -6.68 -15.14
CA MET A 239 7.71 -7.58 -14.15
C MET A 239 8.77 -8.48 -13.51
N GLY A 240 9.73 -8.98 -14.29
CA GLY A 240 10.85 -9.77 -13.80
C GLY A 240 11.69 -9.02 -12.77
N MET A 241 12.01 -7.76 -13.03
CA MET A 241 12.76 -6.93 -12.11
C MET A 241 12.00 -6.68 -10.80
N ILE A 242 10.69 -6.42 -10.86
CA ILE A 242 9.85 -6.26 -9.67
C ILE A 242 9.77 -7.56 -8.87
N LEU A 243 9.57 -8.69 -9.52
CA LEU A 243 9.54 -10.00 -8.88
C LEU A 243 10.89 -10.35 -8.25
N PHE A 244 11.99 -10.05 -8.93
CA PHE A 244 13.34 -10.23 -8.35
C PHE A 244 13.53 -9.40 -7.09
N GLY A 245 13.16 -8.11 -7.08
CA GLY A 245 13.19 -7.25 -5.89
C GLY A 245 12.31 -7.78 -4.75
N LEU A 246 11.13 -8.34 -5.07
CA LEU A 246 10.26 -9.00 -4.09
C LEU A 246 10.94 -10.23 -3.48
N PHE A 247 11.55 -11.09 -4.27
CA PHE A 247 12.29 -12.26 -3.77
C PHE A 247 13.51 -11.84 -2.93
N ALA A 248 14.27 -10.85 -3.39
CA ALA A 248 15.43 -10.32 -2.68
C ALA A 248 15.07 -9.71 -1.33
N SER A 249 13.85 -9.20 -1.14
CA SER A 249 13.37 -8.68 0.15
C SER A 249 13.23 -9.74 1.25
N LYS A 250 13.30 -11.03 0.92
CA LYS A 250 13.15 -12.19 1.81
C LYS A 250 11.81 -12.21 2.60
N LYS A 251 10.78 -11.47 2.14
CA LYS A 251 9.45 -11.44 2.77
C LYS A 251 8.54 -12.51 2.16
N ARG A 252 8.42 -13.67 2.84
CA ARG A 252 7.70 -14.87 2.36
C ARG A 252 6.22 -14.59 2.02
N ALA A 253 5.53 -13.80 2.86
CA ALA A 253 4.13 -13.44 2.60
C ALA A 253 3.96 -12.70 1.27
N SER A 254 4.90 -11.82 0.92
CA SER A 254 4.88 -11.11 -0.36
C SER A 254 5.05 -12.05 -1.55
N TRP A 255 5.85 -13.09 -1.42
CA TRP A 255 6.03 -14.10 -2.48
C TRP A 255 4.74 -14.88 -2.74
N LEU A 256 4.10 -15.37 -1.66
CA LEU A 256 2.82 -16.08 -1.78
C LEU A 256 1.76 -15.21 -2.46
N ILE A 257 1.65 -13.95 -2.03
CA ILE A 257 0.70 -13.02 -2.62
C ILE A 257 1.05 -12.77 -4.09
N ALA A 258 2.34 -12.56 -4.43
CA ALA A 258 2.76 -12.33 -5.82
C ALA A 258 2.40 -13.51 -6.74
N ILE A 259 2.56 -14.76 -6.26
CA ILE A 259 2.18 -15.96 -6.99
C ILE A 259 0.66 -16.01 -7.24
N LEU A 260 -0.14 -15.61 -6.27
CA LEU A 260 -1.61 -15.62 -6.37
C LEU A 260 -2.18 -14.44 -7.16
N LEU A 261 -1.43 -13.33 -7.31
CA LEU A 261 -1.91 -12.10 -7.94
C LEU A 261 -2.51 -12.28 -9.34
N PRO A 262 -1.93 -13.05 -10.26
CA PRO A 262 -2.55 -13.27 -11.57
C PRO A 262 -3.96 -13.84 -11.47
N LEU A 263 -4.20 -14.77 -10.57
CA LEU A 263 -5.53 -15.38 -10.37
C LEU A 263 -6.53 -14.33 -9.88
N VAL A 264 -6.10 -13.44 -8.97
CA VAL A 264 -6.93 -12.33 -8.45
C VAL A 264 -7.26 -11.34 -9.56
N VAL A 265 -6.28 -10.92 -10.37
CA VAL A 265 -6.49 -10.01 -11.50
C VAL A 265 -7.45 -10.63 -12.52
N LEU A 266 -7.28 -11.92 -12.80
CA LEU A 266 -8.13 -12.65 -13.74
C LEU A 266 -9.56 -12.80 -13.25
N TYR A 267 -9.78 -13.00 -11.95
CA TYR A 267 -11.10 -13.03 -11.35
C TYR A 267 -11.88 -11.73 -11.56
N PHE A 268 -11.19 -10.57 -11.49
CA PHE A 268 -11.82 -9.26 -11.71
C PHE A 268 -11.89 -8.87 -13.18
N ARG A 269 -11.14 -9.54 -14.05
CA ARG A 269 -11.17 -9.27 -15.50
C ARG A 269 -12.39 -9.93 -16.15
N ARG A 270 -13.02 -9.26 -17.09
CA ARG A 270 -14.03 -9.84 -17.97
C ARG A 270 -13.37 -10.89 -18.88
N ARG A 271 -13.99 -12.06 -19.07
CA ARG A 271 -13.49 -13.15 -19.93
C ARG A 271 -12.96 -12.63 -21.28
N SER A 272 -11.72 -12.94 -21.63
CA SER A 272 -11.15 -12.64 -22.96
C SER A 272 -10.50 -13.89 -23.54
N LYS A 273 -10.52 -13.98 -24.88
CA LYS A 273 -9.78 -14.99 -25.64
C LYS A 273 -8.26 -14.79 -25.37
N GLY A 274 -7.46 -15.86 -25.32
CA GLY A 274 -6.00 -15.77 -25.10
C GLY A 274 -5.52 -15.82 -23.65
N LEU A 275 -6.41 -16.05 -22.69
CA LEU A 275 -6.11 -16.10 -21.25
C LEU A 275 -5.01 -17.12 -20.91
N ALA A 276 -5.12 -18.34 -21.46
CA ALA A 276 -4.17 -19.42 -21.20
C ALA A 276 -2.73 -19.03 -21.58
N LYS A 277 -2.52 -18.43 -22.77
CA LYS A 277 -1.18 -17.96 -23.19
C LYS A 277 -0.59 -16.94 -22.23
N THR A 278 -1.42 -16.05 -21.71
CA THR A 278 -0.98 -14.98 -20.79
C THR A 278 -0.60 -15.52 -19.42
N ILE A 279 -1.35 -16.52 -18.91
CA ILE A 279 -1.00 -17.24 -17.69
C ILE A 279 0.32 -17.98 -17.87
N TRP A 280 0.48 -18.72 -18.97
CA TRP A 280 1.71 -19.46 -19.26
C TRP A 280 2.94 -18.55 -19.33
N LEU A 281 2.83 -17.36 -19.93
CA LEU A 281 3.93 -16.38 -19.93
C LEU A 281 4.32 -15.93 -18.52
N TYR A 282 3.35 -15.73 -17.63
CA TYR A 282 3.65 -15.36 -16.24
C TYR A 282 4.26 -16.54 -15.47
N VAL A 283 3.72 -17.75 -15.64
CA VAL A 283 4.28 -18.97 -15.02
C VAL A 283 5.71 -19.19 -15.51
N LEU A 284 5.96 -19.05 -16.81
CA LEU A 284 7.31 -19.15 -17.39
C LEU A 284 8.26 -18.12 -16.76
N LEU A 285 7.81 -16.88 -16.61
CA LEU A 285 8.59 -15.83 -15.94
C LEU A 285 8.93 -16.22 -14.50
N LEU A 286 7.98 -16.75 -13.73
CA LEU A 286 8.23 -17.24 -12.37
C LEU A 286 9.23 -18.39 -12.34
N LEU A 287 9.13 -19.35 -13.26
CA LEU A 287 10.06 -20.47 -13.36
C LEU A 287 11.47 -20.02 -13.72
N ILE A 288 11.60 -19.07 -14.67
CA ILE A 288 12.91 -18.48 -15.02
C ILE A 288 13.51 -17.77 -13.80
N LEU A 289 12.72 -16.96 -13.07
CA LEU A 289 13.21 -16.29 -11.88
C LEU A 289 13.62 -17.26 -10.77
N LEU A 290 12.84 -18.32 -10.55
CA LEU A 290 13.20 -19.39 -9.61
C LEU A 290 14.51 -20.05 -10.03
N GLY A 291 14.69 -20.38 -11.31
CA GLY A 291 15.94 -20.94 -11.83
C GLY A 291 17.12 -19.98 -11.66
N VAL A 292 16.96 -18.72 -12.00
CA VAL A 292 18.01 -17.68 -11.85
C VAL A 292 18.38 -17.47 -10.38
N THR A 293 17.41 -17.35 -9.47
CA THR A 293 17.69 -17.15 -8.05
C THR A 293 18.35 -18.38 -7.41
N SER A 294 17.97 -19.60 -7.81
CA SER A 294 18.62 -20.84 -7.35
C SER A 294 20.05 -20.95 -7.89
N PHE A 295 20.25 -20.61 -9.17
CA PHE A 295 21.60 -20.64 -9.80
C PHE A 295 22.52 -19.59 -9.15
N LEU A 296 22.06 -18.35 -8.96
CA LEU A 296 22.82 -17.31 -8.28
C LEU A 296 23.13 -17.72 -6.85
N GLY A 297 22.18 -18.31 -6.12
CA GLY A 297 22.40 -18.84 -4.77
C GLY A 297 23.51 -19.88 -4.73
N SER A 298 23.55 -20.82 -5.67
CA SER A 298 24.57 -21.87 -5.72
C SER A 298 25.94 -21.39 -6.22
N SER A 299 25.96 -20.40 -7.12
CA SER A 299 27.21 -19.94 -7.77
C SER A 299 28.02 -18.96 -6.91
N PHE A 300 27.37 -18.21 -6.02
CA PHE A 300 28.06 -17.28 -5.12
C PHE A 300 28.66 -17.95 -3.87
N ASP A 301 28.33 -19.20 -3.62
CA ASP A 301 28.82 -19.96 -2.45
C ASP A 301 30.34 -20.28 -2.48
N THR A 302 31.02 -20.04 -3.60
CA THR A 302 32.35 -20.63 -3.79
C THR A 302 33.55 -19.69 -3.94
N SER A 303 33.39 -18.35 -4.11
CA SER A 303 34.60 -17.64 -4.55
C SER A 303 34.91 -16.25 -3.98
N PHE A 304 34.05 -15.52 -3.29
CA PHE A 304 34.41 -14.12 -2.99
C PHE A 304 34.13 -13.58 -1.58
N ALA A 305 33.46 -14.28 -0.72
CA ALA A 305 33.21 -13.75 0.63
C ALA A 305 32.97 -14.90 1.63
N GLY A 306 33.67 -14.87 2.73
CA GLY A 306 33.57 -15.84 3.81
C GLY A 306 32.14 -16.14 4.31
N VAL A 307 31.99 -16.39 5.61
CA VAL A 307 30.71 -16.79 6.26
C VAL A 307 29.47 -15.95 5.82
N GLU A 308 29.65 -14.66 5.48
CA GLU A 308 28.58 -13.77 5.02
C GLU A 308 27.93 -14.16 3.67
N ALA A 309 28.67 -14.81 2.77
CA ALA A 309 28.11 -15.23 1.47
C ALA A 309 27.15 -16.43 1.61
N ARG A 310 27.41 -17.29 2.59
CA ARG A 310 26.60 -18.49 2.86
C ARG A 310 25.20 -18.15 3.36
N GLU A 311 25.03 -17.02 4.06
CA GLU A 311 23.73 -16.56 4.53
C GLU A 311 22.93 -15.78 3.46
N ARG A 312 23.59 -15.34 2.36
CA ARG A 312 22.93 -14.69 1.21
C ARG A 312 22.28 -15.68 0.26
N SER A 313 22.78 -16.92 0.21
CA SER A 313 22.20 -17.93 -0.65
C SER A 313 20.75 -18.19 -0.26
N ILE A 314 19.83 -17.65 -1.05
CA ILE A 314 18.42 -17.96 -0.90
C ILE A 314 18.16 -19.20 -1.76
N ASP A 315 18.16 -20.35 -1.13
CA ASP A 315 17.46 -21.48 -1.70
C ASP A 315 15.94 -21.19 -1.64
N VAL A 316 15.47 -20.47 -2.67
CA VAL A 316 14.06 -20.08 -2.79
C VAL A 316 13.17 -21.32 -2.79
N GLY A 317 13.67 -22.45 -3.31
CA GLY A 317 12.96 -23.71 -3.29
C GLY A 317 12.72 -24.22 -1.87
N SER A 318 13.75 -24.24 -1.03
CA SER A 318 13.61 -24.67 0.37
C SER A 318 12.76 -23.70 1.18
N TYR A 319 12.84 -22.39 0.92
CA TYR A 319 12.00 -21.37 1.56
C TYR A 319 10.52 -21.53 1.20
N ILE A 320 10.20 -21.82 -0.06
CA ILE A 320 8.81 -22.07 -0.49
C ILE A 320 8.31 -23.39 0.11
N LEU A 321 9.13 -24.45 0.08
CA LEU A 321 8.77 -25.74 0.66
C LEU A 321 8.55 -25.65 2.18
N GLN A 322 9.32 -24.82 2.90
CA GLN A 322 9.09 -24.58 4.31
C GLN A 322 7.72 -23.97 4.61
N LEU A 323 7.14 -23.15 3.70
CA LEU A 323 5.78 -22.63 3.88
C LEU A 323 4.71 -23.70 3.91
N PHE A 324 4.97 -24.87 3.30
CA PHE A 324 4.07 -26.01 3.31
C PHE A 324 4.41 -27.05 4.38
N SER A 325 5.47 -26.82 5.18
CA SER A 325 5.85 -27.76 6.24
C SER A 325 5.01 -27.54 7.51
N PRO A 326 4.44 -28.59 8.11
CA PRO A 326 3.71 -28.49 9.37
C PRO A 326 4.56 -27.89 10.49
N SER A 327 5.85 -28.21 10.55
CA SER A 327 6.81 -27.68 11.54
C SER A 327 7.01 -26.17 11.46
N TYR A 328 6.87 -25.57 10.28
CA TYR A 328 6.94 -24.10 10.14
C TYR A 328 5.73 -23.43 10.79
N TRP A 329 4.54 -23.97 10.53
CA TRP A 329 3.30 -23.43 11.10
C TRP A 329 3.21 -23.67 12.60
N GLN A 330 3.68 -24.82 13.06
CA GLN A 330 3.76 -25.13 14.48
C GLN A 330 4.70 -24.19 15.22
N ARG A 331 5.92 -23.95 14.72
CA ARG A 331 6.83 -22.93 15.26
C ARG A 331 6.26 -21.51 15.15
N SER A 332 5.53 -21.20 14.10
CA SER A 332 4.91 -19.88 13.92
C SER A 332 3.72 -19.67 14.88
N SER A 333 3.00 -20.72 15.25
CA SER A 333 1.91 -20.68 16.25
C SER A 333 2.44 -20.70 17.69
N GLU A 334 3.54 -21.39 17.93
CA GLU A 334 4.23 -21.42 19.24
C GLU A 334 5.05 -20.14 19.45
N ASN A 335 5.51 -19.49 18.39
CA ASN A 335 6.21 -18.21 18.44
C ASN A 335 5.20 -17.05 18.40
N ALA A 336 5.22 -16.26 19.44
CA ALA A 336 4.65 -14.92 19.66
C ALA A 336 3.38 -14.51 18.89
N ARG A 337 3.30 -14.63 17.54
CA ARG A 337 2.17 -14.11 16.75
C ARG A 337 0.87 -14.88 16.98
N GLY A 338 0.90 -16.21 16.89
CA GLY A 338 -0.30 -17.04 17.09
C GLY A 338 -0.83 -16.90 18.52
N TRP A 339 0.09 -16.89 19.48
CA TRP A 339 -0.24 -16.71 20.89
C TRP A 339 -0.84 -15.31 21.16
N VAL A 340 -0.26 -14.23 20.60
CA VAL A 340 -0.81 -12.86 20.72
C VAL A 340 -2.24 -12.79 20.17
N VAL A 341 -2.49 -13.40 19.02
CA VAL A 341 -3.84 -13.45 18.43
C VAL A 341 -4.84 -14.13 19.37
N ILE A 342 -4.49 -15.33 19.86
CA ILE A 342 -5.36 -16.09 20.79
C ILE A 342 -5.60 -15.30 22.06
N THR A 343 -4.57 -14.66 22.58
CA THR A 343 -4.67 -13.86 23.81
C THR A 343 -5.57 -12.63 23.61
N ILE A 344 -5.38 -11.86 22.54
CA ILE A 344 -6.24 -10.69 22.23
C ILE A 344 -7.69 -11.12 22.13
N VAL A 345 -7.97 -12.16 21.35
CA VAL A 345 -9.34 -12.65 21.16
C VAL A 345 -9.92 -13.11 22.47
N SER A 346 -9.23 -13.98 23.23
CA SER A 346 -9.73 -14.49 24.50
C SER A 346 -9.93 -13.41 25.55
N THR A 347 -9.02 -12.44 25.62
CA THR A 347 -9.10 -11.30 26.54
C THR A 347 -10.30 -10.42 26.24
N LEU A 348 -10.52 -10.04 24.98
CA LEU A 348 -11.67 -9.22 24.57
C LEU A 348 -12.99 -9.89 24.88
N PHE A 349 -13.12 -11.19 24.61
CA PHE A 349 -14.35 -11.92 24.91
C PHE A 349 -14.55 -12.13 26.40
N LYS A 350 -13.51 -12.43 27.19
CA LYS A 350 -13.61 -12.59 28.65
C LYS A 350 -13.94 -11.29 29.37
N SER A 351 -13.36 -10.16 28.93
CA SER A 351 -13.61 -8.84 29.51
C SER A 351 -14.89 -8.18 29.02
N GLY A 352 -15.52 -8.69 27.96
CA GLY A 352 -16.67 -8.04 27.32
C GLY A 352 -16.33 -6.69 26.66
N SER A 353 -15.05 -6.44 26.32
CA SER A 353 -14.56 -5.16 25.80
C SER A 353 -14.85 -5.00 24.30
N TRP A 354 -16.12 -4.87 23.94
CA TRP A 354 -16.56 -4.75 22.54
C TRP A 354 -15.98 -3.55 21.81
N PHE A 355 -15.60 -2.48 22.53
CA PHE A 355 -14.94 -1.29 21.99
C PHE A 355 -13.40 -1.37 22.06
N GLY A 356 -12.84 -2.51 22.48
CA GLY A 356 -11.39 -2.70 22.63
C GLY A 356 -10.83 -2.06 23.89
N PHE A 357 -9.49 -1.97 23.95
CA PHE A 357 -8.74 -1.48 25.11
C PHE A 357 -8.23 -0.04 24.92
N GLY A 358 -8.65 0.63 23.85
CA GLY A 358 -8.22 1.97 23.49
C GLY A 358 -6.94 1.98 22.62
N PRO A 359 -6.72 3.07 21.87
CA PRO A 359 -5.59 3.16 20.92
C PRO A 359 -4.25 3.53 21.60
N ASP A 360 -4.10 3.37 22.90
CA ASP A 360 -2.84 3.49 23.63
C ASP A 360 -2.15 2.11 23.68
N ILE A 361 -1.04 1.96 22.95
CA ILE A 361 -0.34 0.69 22.84
C ILE A 361 0.20 0.17 24.17
N GLU A 362 0.67 1.06 25.08
CA GLU A 362 1.16 0.65 26.40
C GLU A 362 0.03 0.17 27.29
N ASN A 363 -1.12 0.84 27.23
CA ASN A 363 -2.30 0.41 27.97
C ASN A 363 -2.76 -0.97 27.50
N VAL A 364 -2.83 -1.21 26.20
CA VAL A 364 -3.18 -2.52 25.62
C VAL A 364 -2.19 -3.59 26.08
N ARG A 365 -0.89 -3.30 26.03
CA ARG A 365 0.14 -4.23 26.52
C ARG A 365 -0.08 -4.56 28.00
N ASN A 366 -0.26 -3.56 28.85
CA ASN A 366 -0.48 -3.76 30.29
C ASN A 366 -1.70 -4.62 30.57
N ILE A 367 -2.83 -4.35 29.91
CA ILE A 367 -4.06 -5.16 30.05
C ILE A 367 -3.81 -6.62 29.61
N ILE A 368 -3.12 -6.82 28.50
CA ILE A 368 -2.78 -8.15 28.02
C ILE A 368 -1.84 -8.85 29.03
N TYR A 369 -0.87 -8.12 29.60
CA TYR A 369 0.05 -8.66 30.60
C TYR A 369 -0.64 -9.06 31.91
N ASP A 370 -1.51 -8.20 32.41
CA ASP A 370 -2.21 -8.44 33.68
C ASP A 370 -3.15 -9.67 33.62
N MET A 371 -3.64 -9.98 32.42
CA MET A 371 -4.48 -11.16 32.17
C MET A 371 -3.71 -12.46 31.95
N LEU A 372 -2.41 -12.37 31.68
CA LEU A 372 -1.52 -13.51 31.43
C LEU A 372 -0.79 -14.01 32.67
N VAL A 373 -1.26 -13.70 33.82
CA VAL A 373 -0.75 -13.80 35.20
C VAL A 373 0.22 -14.93 35.58
N ASP A 374 0.54 -15.88 34.70
CA ASP A 374 1.63 -16.83 34.95
C ASP A 374 2.98 -16.25 34.48
N GLY A 375 3.75 -15.81 35.47
CA GLY A 375 4.95 -14.96 35.33
C GLY A 375 6.08 -15.41 34.40
N SER A 376 6.00 -16.59 33.80
CA SER A 376 7.03 -17.12 32.88
C SER A 376 6.96 -16.53 31.45
N ASP A 377 5.80 -16.08 30.99
CA ASP A 377 5.59 -15.58 29.64
C ASP A 377 5.70 -14.06 29.51
N ARG A 378 5.79 -13.36 30.64
CA ARG A 378 5.90 -11.89 30.71
C ARG A 378 7.13 -11.35 29.94
N TYR A 379 8.24 -12.05 29.97
CA TYR A 379 9.48 -11.67 29.29
C TYR A 379 9.41 -11.86 27.79
N LYS A 380 8.72 -12.88 27.29
CA LYS A 380 8.57 -13.15 25.85
C LYS A 380 7.78 -12.07 25.11
N ILE A 381 6.91 -11.36 25.80
CA ILE A 381 6.08 -10.31 25.21
C ILE A 381 6.79 -8.97 25.22
N LEU A 382 7.67 -8.70 26.20
CA LEU A 382 8.45 -7.48 26.29
C LEU A 382 9.50 -7.36 25.17
N GLU A 383 10.07 -8.49 24.72
CA GLU A 383 11.08 -8.53 23.66
C GLU A 383 10.47 -8.48 22.25
N LEU A 384 9.20 -8.79 22.09
CA LEU A 384 8.56 -8.87 20.79
C LEU A 384 7.47 -7.79 20.68
N ASP A 385 7.44 -7.03 19.61
CA ASP A 385 6.35 -6.14 19.27
C ASP A 385 5.34 -6.80 18.28
N PRO A 386 4.88 -8.06 18.58
CA PRO A 386 4.11 -8.87 17.66
C PRO A 386 2.66 -8.38 17.53
N LEU A 387 2.20 -7.52 18.45
CA LEU A 387 0.86 -6.95 18.41
C LEU A 387 0.65 -6.16 17.11
N GLU A 388 1.63 -5.35 16.73
CA GLU A 388 1.51 -4.54 15.53
C GLU A 388 1.74 -5.32 14.24
N ASP A 389 2.46 -6.43 14.30
CA ASP A 389 2.72 -7.30 13.14
C ASP A 389 1.48 -8.05 12.66
N THR A 390 0.44 -8.16 13.50
CA THR A 390 -0.85 -8.75 13.14
C THR A 390 -1.91 -7.65 13.08
N TYR A 391 -1.90 -6.87 12.01
CA TYR A 391 -2.65 -5.61 11.91
C TYR A 391 -4.14 -5.72 12.25
N TRP A 392 -4.84 -6.76 11.77
CA TRP A 392 -6.27 -6.94 12.06
C TRP A 392 -6.54 -7.15 13.54
N PHE A 393 -5.69 -7.91 14.20
CA PHE A 393 -5.82 -8.20 15.63
C PHE A 393 -5.37 -7.00 16.48
N ALA A 394 -4.38 -6.23 16.00
CA ALA A 394 -4.03 -4.97 16.62
C ALA A 394 -5.21 -3.97 16.58
N LEU A 395 -5.88 -3.84 15.42
CA LEU A 395 -7.11 -3.03 15.33
C LEU A 395 -8.20 -3.52 16.27
N MET A 396 -8.35 -4.85 16.37
CA MET A 396 -9.33 -5.43 17.28
C MET A 396 -8.98 -5.17 18.75
N ALA A 397 -7.69 -5.21 19.13
CA ALA A 397 -7.25 -4.84 20.46
C ALA A 397 -7.49 -3.37 20.77
N TYR A 398 -7.20 -2.46 19.83
CA TYR A 398 -7.36 -1.02 20.04
C TYR A 398 -8.83 -0.56 20.03
N PHE A 399 -9.62 -1.04 19.08
CA PHE A 399 -10.96 -0.51 18.76
C PHE A 399 -12.09 -1.52 18.95
N GLY A 400 -11.77 -2.72 19.43
CA GLY A 400 -12.70 -3.81 19.62
C GLY A 400 -13.27 -4.39 18.33
N VAL A 401 -14.21 -5.29 18.50
CA VAL A 401 -14.94 -5.93 17.39
C VAL A 401 -15.76 -4.90 16.61
N ILE A 402 -16.32 -3.90 17.30
CA ILE A 402 -17.14 -2.84 16.69
C ILE A 402 -16.26 -1.97 15.78
N GLY A 403 -15.13 -1.46 16.29
CA GLY A 403 -14.23 -0.63 15.49
C GLY A 403 -13.62 -1.39 14.32
N LEU A 404 -13.21 -2.64 14.51
CA LEU A 404 -12.73 -3.50 13.44
C LEU A 404 -13.82 -3.72 12.38
N GLY A 405 -15.05 -4.01 12.78
CA GLY A 405 -16.19 -4.20 11.87
C GLY A 405 -16.47 -2.95 11.03
N LEU A 406 -16.45 -1.77 11.63
CA LEU A 406 -16.60 -0.50 10.93
C LEU A 406 -15.47 -0.25 9.94
N TYR A 407 -14.22 -0.56 10.32
CA TYR A 407 -13.06 -0.42 9.43
C TYR A 407 -13.13 -1.38 8.23
N ILE A 408 -13.50 -2.64 8.46
CA ILE A 408 -13.73 -3.62 7.39
C ILE A 408 -14.89 -3.18 6.49
N ALA A 409 -15.97 -2.65 7.05
CA ALA A 409 -17.10 -2.13 6.29
C ALA A 409 -16.71 -0.96 5.39
N MET A 410 -15.81 -0.04 5.84
CA MET A 410 -15.25 1.01 4.98
C MET A 410 -14.49 0.43 3.78
N ILE A 411 -13.57 -0.50 4.04
CA ILE A 411 -12.82 -1.17 2.97
C ILE A 411 -13.76 -1.88 1.99
N TRP A 412 -14.79 -2.55 2.51
CA TRP A 412 -15.80 -3.24 1.70
C TRP A 412 -16.60 -2.29 0.81
N ARG A 413 -17.01 -1.12 1.33
CA ARG A 413 -17.70 -0.10 0.54
C ARG A 413 -16.83 0.42 -0.60
N LEU A 414 -15.56 0.70 -0.32
CA LEU A 414 -14.58 1.10 -1.34
C LEU A 414 -14.36 -0.01 -2.37
N PHE A 415 -14.21 -1.26 -1.93
CA PHE A 415 -14.09 -2.42 -2.80
C PHE A 415 -15.31 -2.58 -3.74
N ARG A 416 -16.52 -2.40 -3.22
CA ARG A 416 -17.74 -2.43 -4.04
C ARG A 416 -17.74 -1.37 -5.13
N ALA A 417 -17.30 -0.15 -4.84
CA ALA A 417 -17.14 0.91 -5.83
C ALA A 417 -16.13 0.52 -6.92
N GLY A 418 -14.96 -0.01 -6.53
CA GLY A 418 -13.95 -0.54 -7.47
C GLY A 418 -14.48 -1.68 -8.33
N ARG A 419 -15.18 -2.64 -7.73
CA ARG A 419 -15.77 -3.77 -8.45
C ARG A 419 -16.85 -3.33 -9.44
N TRP A 420 -17.64 -2.32 -9.09
CA TRP A 420 -18.61 -1.74 -10.01
C TRP A 420 -17.89 -1.13 -11.23
N LEU A 421 -16.86 -0.32 -11.03
CA LEU A 421 -16.07 0.25 -12.13
C LEU A 421 -15.46 -0.82 -13.02
N SER A 422 -14.86 -1.85 -12.42
CA SER A 422 -14.25 -2.96 -13.15
C SER A 422 -15.24 -3.68 -14.07
N LYS A 423 -16.49 -3.86 -13.62
CA LYS A 423 -17.51 -4.65 -14.33
C LYS A 423 -18.34 -3.84 -15.30
N PHE A 424 -18.74 -2.63 -14.91
CA PHE A 424 -19.82 -1.90 -15.60
C PHE A 424 -19.37 -0.60 -16.27
N SER A 425 -18.18 -0.03 -15.92
CA SER A 425 -17.78 1.23 -16.52
C SER A 425 -17.60 1.09 -18.05
N PRO A 426 -18.17 2.01 -18.86
CA PRO A 426 -17.93 2.06 -20.30
C PRO A 426 -16.50 2.52 -20.62
N ASN A 427 -15.89 3.34 -19.75
CA ASN A 427 -14.53 3.87 -19.93
C ASN A 427 -13.48 2.78 -19.61
N PRO A 428 -12.63 2.39 -20.57
CA PRO A 428 -11.61 1.36 -20.36
C PRO A 428 -10.60 1.70 -19.27
N GLU A 429 -10.26 2.99 -19.09
CA GLU A 429 -9.34 3.43 -18.03
C GLU A 429 -9.97 3.27 -16.64
N TYR A 430 -11.25 3.57 -16.49
CA TYR A 430 -11.94 3.34 -15.22
C TYR A 430 -12.13 1.86 -14.92
N ARG A 431 -12.31 1.00 -15.95
CA ARG A 431 -12.30 -0.46 -15.75
C ARG A 431 -10.95 -0.96 -15.27
N ARG A 432 -9.85 -0.45 -15.85
CA ARG A 432 -8.49 -0.77 -15.41
C ARG A 432 -8.28 -0.32 -13.96
N LEU A 433 -8.66 0.91 -13.64
CA LEU A 433 -8.58 1.46 -12.28
C LEU A 433 -9.37 0.59 -11.29
N GLY A 434 -10.61 0.22 -11.61
CA GLY A 434 -11.45 -0.63 -10.77
C GLY A 434 -10.85 -2.01 -10.54
N THR A 435 -10.32 -2.65 -11.59
CA THR A 435 -9.63 -3.96 -11.48
C THR A 435 -8.38 -3.84 -10.63
N MET A 436 -7.57 -2.82 -10.86
CA MET A 436 -6.35 -2.52 -10.10
C MET A 436 -6.68 -2.34 -8.62
N PHE A 437 -7.64 -1.51 -8.31
CA PHE A 437 -8.03 -1.23 -6.94
C PHE A 437 -8.61 -2.46 -6.21
N CYS A 438 -9.47 -3.22 -6.87
CA CYS A 438 -9.96 -4.48 -6.28
C CYS A 438 -8.82 -5.44 -5.94
N THR A 439 -7.82 -5.52 -6.81
CA THR A 439 -6.63 -6.33 -6.57
C THR A 439 -5.78 -5.78 -5.43
N ILE A 440 -5.59 -4.45 -5.36
CA ILE A 440 -4.91 -3.78 -4.24
C ILE A 440 -5.61 -4.09 -2.92
N VAL A 441 -6.95 -4.02 -2.86
CA VAL A 441 -7.70 -4.36 -1.64
C VAL A 441 -7.46 -5.80 -1.22
N VAL A 442 -7.50 -6.75 -2.15
CA VAL A 442 -7.21 -8.17 -1.81
C VAL A 442 -5.79 -8.33 -1.28
N VAL A 443 -4.79 -7.72 -1.92
CA VAL A 443 -3.40 -7.71 -1.43
C VAL A 443 -3.32 -7.13 -0.02
N THR A 444 -3.97 -5.99 0.19
CA THR A 444 -3.99 -5.29 1.49
C THR A 444 -4.59 -6.17 2.59
N VAL A 445 -5.74 -6.78 2.31
CA VAL A 445 -6.42 -7.66 3.28
C VAL A 445 -5.55 -8.86 3.64
N LEU A 446 -4.94 -9.52 2.65
CA LEU A 446 -4.05 -10.65 2.89
C LEU A 446 -2.76 -10.25 3.63
N TYR A 447 -2.14 -9.16 3.22
CA TYR A 447 -0.87 -8.71 3.81
C TYR A 447 -1.05 -8.20 5.25
N ALA A 448 -2.22 -7.63 5.58
CA ALA A 448 -2.56 -7.15 6.92
C ALA A 448 -2.67 -8.27 7.98
N PHE A 449 -2.73 -9.54 7.59
CA PHE A 449 -2.63 -10.66 8.54
C PHE A 449 -1.20 -10.87 9.07
N VAL A 450 -0.19 -10.38 8.35
CA VAL A 450 1.22 -10.67 8.67
C VAL A 450 2.09 -9.43 8.83
N GLU A 451 1.56 -8.25 8.51
CA GLU A 451 2.31 -6.99 8.58
C GLU A 451 1.37 -5.79 8.83
N ARG A 452 1.89 -4.76 9.48
CA ARG A 452 1.18 -3.50 9.78
C ARG A 452 1.04 -2.58 8.56
N ILE A 453 0.51 -3.09 7.47
CA ILE A 453 0.54 -2.49 6.14
C ILE A 453 0.00 -1.04 6.08
N PHE A 454 -1.06 -0.72 6.83
CA PHE A 454 -1.61 0.64 6.88
C PHE A 454 -0.79 1.63 7.73
N LYS A 455 0.15 1.14 8.55
CA LYS A 455 1.12 1.99 9.24
C LYS A 455 2.33 2.33 8.35
N PHE A 456 2.55 1.59 7.26
CA PHE A 456 3.55 1.91 6.25
C PHE A 456 3.13 3.17 5.50
N ARG A 457 3.91 4.25 5.63
CA ARG A 457 3.58 5.57 5.06
C ARG A 457 3.27 5.49 3.57
N ALA A 458 4.19 4.93 2.79
CA ALA A 458 4.05 4.81 1.35
C ALA A 458 2.79 4.02 0.97
N PHE A 459 2.61 2.84 1.56
CA PHE A 459 1.47 1.99 1.21
C PHE A 459 0.13 2.63 1.58
N SER A 460 0.02 3.18 2.79
CA SER A 460 -1.20 3.86 3.26
C SER A 460 -1.56 5.05 2.36
N PHE A 461 -0.55 5.84 1.94
CA PHE A 461 -0.75 6.94 0.99
C PHE A 461 -1.36 6.43 -0.32
N TYR A 462 -0.77 5.42 -0.93
CA TYR A 462 -1.27 4.89 -2.20
C TYR A 462 -2.64 4.23 -2.06
N PHE A 463 -2.88 3.49 -0.99
CA PHE A 463 -4.20 2.88 -0.75
C PHE A 463 -5.30 3.95 -0.71
N TRP A 464 -5.13 5.01 0.06
CA TRP A 464 -6.11 6.08 0.17
C TRP A 464 -6.21 6.92 -1.10
N MET A 465 -5.11 7.13 -1.82
CA MET A 465 -5.11 7.81 -3.11
C MET A 465 -5.90 7.01 -4.16
N PHE A 466 -5.63 5.70 -4.30
CA PHE A 466 -6.39 4.84 -5.22
C PHE A 466 -7.85 4.72 -4.83
N SER A 467 -8.16 4.67 -3.54
CA SER A 467 -9.53 4.73 -3.03
C SER A 467 -10.24 6.01 -3.48
N GLY A 468 -9.57 7.16 -3.37
CA GLY A 468 -10.08 8.45 -3.83
C GLY A 468 -10.30 8.49 -5.35
N LEU A 469 -9.35 7.95 -6.14
CA LEU A 469 -9.48 7.85 -7.60
C LEU A 469 -10.70 7.02 -8.01
N VAL A 470 -10.91 5.89 -7.34
CA VAL A 470 -12.06 5.01 -7.59
C VAL A 470 -13.38 5.69 -7.24
N VAL A 471 -13.48 6.34 -6.07
CA VAL A 471 -14.71 7.04 -5.67
C VAL A 471 -14.96 8.24 -6.57
N ASN A 472 -13.93 8.98 -6.98
CA ASN A 472 -14.05 10.07 -7.95
C ASN A 472 -14.63 9.57 -9.29
N ALA A 473 -14.07 8.49 -9.84
CA ALA A 473 -14.53 7.89 -11.09
C ALA A 473 -15.96 7.32 -10.95
N TYR A 474 -16.29 6.76 -9.79
CA TYR A 474 -17.61 6.24 -9.47
C TYR A 474 -18.69 7.34 -9.41
N ASN A 475 -18.39 8.46 -8.76
CA ASN A 475 -19.31 9.59 -8.65
C ASN A 475 -19.51 10.32 -10.00
N ASN A 476 -18.51 10.35 -10.85
CA ASN A 476 -18.61 10.98 -12.18
C ASN A 476 -19.50 10.21 -13.16
N ARG A 477 -19.89 8.96 -12.88
CA ARG A 477 -20.87 8.21 -13.68
C ARG A 477 -22.26 8.83 -13.62
N GLU A 478 -22.69 9.25 -12.41
CA GLU A 478 -24.04 9.77 -12.16
C GLU A 478 -24.31 11.08 -12.90
N ARG A 479 -23.25 11.87 -13.14
CA ARG A 479 -23.37 13.12 -13.92
C ARG A 479 -23.62 12.90 -15.41
N LYS A 480 -23.23 11.73 -15.97
CA LYS A 480 -23.46 11.43 -17.40
C LYS A 480 -24.80 10.78 -17.66
N GLU A 481 -25.44 10.22 -16.64
CA GLU A 481 -26.74 9.57 -16.73
C GLU A 481 -27.89 10.53 -16.45
N THR A 482 -27.64 11.70 -15.84
CA THR A 482 -28.64 12.80 -15.78
C THR A 482 -28.61 13.56 -17.10
N PRO A 483 -29.65 13.44 -17.94
CA PRO A 483 -29.78 14.29 -19.14
C PRO A 483 -29.71 15.76 -18.69
N PRO A 484 -29.09 16.65 -19.50
CA PRO A 484 -29.12 18.06 -19.18
C PRO A 484 -30.58 18.47 -18.94
N PRO A 485 -30.83 19.33 -17.92
CA PRO A 485 -32.17 19.85 -17.72
C PRO A 485 -32.64 20.34 -19.09
N ARG A 486 -33.78 19.82 -19.55
CA ARG A 486 -34.42 20.31 -20.78
C ARG A 486 -34.47 21.80 -20.61
N GLU A 487 -33.67 22.54 -21.37
CA GLU A 487 -33.86 23.98 -21.53
C GLU A 487 -35.31 24.15 -21.86
N SER A 488 -36.05 24.80 -20.98
CA SER A 488 -37.43 25.18 -21.24
C SER A 488 -37.38 25.92 -22.57
N MET A 489 -37.87 25.29 -23.64
CA MET A 489 -38.02 25.98 -24.91
C MET A 489 -38.76 27.28 -24.62
N PRO A 490 -38.26 28.44 -25.06
CA PRO A 490 -38.95 29.68 -24.87
C PRO A 490 -40.31 29.53 -25.57
N ILE A 491 -41.38 29.64 -24.76
CA ILE A 491 -42.78 29.70 -25.25
C ILE A 491 -42.96 31.06 -25.95
N SER A 492 -42.34 31.27 -27.09
CA SER A 492 -42.47 32.52 -27.84
C SER A 492 -42.60 32.33 -29.35
N SER A 493 -43.13 31.20 -29.84
CA SER A 493 -43.42 31.06 -31.28
C SER A 493 -44.79 30.44 -31.61
N ALA A 494 -45.71 30.44 -30.64
CA ALA A 494 -47.08 29.91 -30.89
C ALA A 494 -48.18 30.97 -30.81
N LEU A 495 -47.86 32.25 -31.00
CA LEU A 495 -48.84 33.34 -31.05
C LEU A 495 -48.60 34.26 -32.26
N ASN A 496 -48.37 33.73 -33.44
CA ASN A 496 -48.52 34.46 -34.71
C ASN A 496 -48.71 33.46 -35.85
N SER A 497 -49.88 32.93 -35.97
CA SER A 497 -50.47 32.41 -37.22
C SER A 497 -51.97 32.42 -37.13
#